data_80d602e544343446a05dc756f9b19f5b
#
_entry.id   80d602e544343446a05dc756f9b19f5b
#
_cell.length_a   1.000
_cell.length_b   1.000
_cell.length_c   1.000
_cell.angle_alpha   90.00
_cell.angle_beta   90.00
_cell.angle_gamma   90.00
#
_symmetry.space_group_name_H-M   'P 1'
#
loop_
_entity.id
_entity.type
_entity.pdbx_description
1 polymer ?
#
loop_
_entity_poly.entity_id
_entity_poly.type
_entity_poly.pdbx_seq_one_letter_code
_entity_poly.pdbx_strand_id
1 'polypeptide(L)'
;MGLQLCQLCEIAYFVTDKIPLENVLLTDYVTTDSLLSNKEGRCVAQNLPPQKCALTHYKCGDVLVANIRPYLKKIWFADREGGASADVLVFRAKSGHSQEFLYASLLQDSFYDYVMKGKKGS
;
A
#
# COMPACT_ATOMS: atom_id res chain seq x y z
N MET A 1 5.47 18.45 -10.58
CA MET A 1 6.07 17.29 -11.20
C MET A 1 5.85 16.05 -10.36
N GLY A 2 5.64 14.91 -11.00
CA GLY A 2 5.42 13.68 -10.29
C GLY A 2 6.68 13.09 -9.72
N LEU A 3 6.51 12.21 -8.75
CA LEU A 3 7.59 11.48 -8.12
C LEU A 3 7.94 10.26 -8.99
N GLN A 4 9.20 10.12 -9.33
CA GLN A 4 9.69 8.96 -10.06
C GLN A 4 10.13 7.89 -9.06
N LEU A 5 10.23 6.65 -9.53
CA LEU A 5 10.58 5.53 -8.66
C LEU A 5 11.93 5.74 -7.98
N CYS A 6 12.93 6.26 -8.70
CA CYS A 6 14.22 6.54 -8.10
C CYS A 6 14.14 7.57 -6.98
N GLN A 7 13.27 8.58 -7.13
CA GLN A 7 13.04 9.57 -6.08
C GLN A 7 12.28 8.97 -4.92
N LEU A 8 11.35 8.06 -5.20
CA LEU A 8 10.62 7.36 -4.15
C LEU A 8 11.55 6.56 -3.25
N CYS A 9 12.54 5.90 -3.83
CA CYS A 9 13.52 5.12 -3.07
C CYS A 9 14.36 5.99 -2.12
N GLU A 10 14.46 7.28 -2.41
CA GLU A 10 15.22 8.20 -1.55
C GLU A 10 14.43 8.61 -0.31
N ILE A 11 13.09 8.60 -0.37
CA ILE A 11 12.25 9.08 0.72
C ILE A 11 11.47 7.99 1.42
N ALA A 12 11.39 6.80 0.83
CA ALA A 12 10.56 5.73 1.37
C ALA A 12 11.18 4.37 1.05
N TYR A 13 10.68 3.36 1.75
CA TYR A 13 11.06 1.97 1.50
C TYR A 13 9.83 1.09 1.60
N PHE A 14 9.93 -0.11 0.99
CA PHE A 14 8.88 -1.12 1.11
C PHE A 14 8.97 -1.78 2.49
N VAL A 15 7.83 -1.91 3.14
CA VAL A 15 7.74 -2.61 4.41
C VAL A 15 7.75 -4.12 4.11
N THR A 16 8.68 -4.84 4.73
CA THR A 16 8.82 -6.28 4.57
C THR A 16 8.54 -7.04 5.86
N ASP A 17 8.24 -6.34 6.93
CA ASP A 17 7.89 -6.95 8.21
C ASP A 17 6.65 -7.83 8.04
N LYS A 18 6.64 -8.97 8.73
CA LYS A 18 5.55 -9.93 8.62
C LYS A 18 4.79 -10.04 9.94
N ILE A 19 3.51 -10.33 9.83
CA ILE A 19 2.66 -10.58 10.98
C ILE A 19 1.84 -11.86 10.70
N PRO A 20 1.76 -12.79 11.67
CA PRO A 20 0.93 -13.99 11.46
C PRO A 20 -0.54 -13.64 11.29
N LEU A 21 -1.22 -14.37 10.43
CA LEU A 21 -2.65 -14.14 10.18
C LEU A 21 -3.48 -14.15 11.47
N GLU A 22 -3.16 -15.04 12.40
CA GLU A 22 -3.91 -15.17 13.66
C GLU A 22 -3.81 -13.92 14.55
N ASN A 23 -2.87 -13.03 14.27
CA ASN A 23 -2.71 -11.78 15.01
C ASN A 23 -3.38 -10.59 14.35
N VAL A 24 -4.13 -10.81 13.25
CA VAL A 24 -4.76 -9.75 12.48
C VAL A 24 -6.28 -9.90 12.56
N LEU A 25 -6.95 -8.81 12.94
CA LEU A 25 -8.42 -8.79 12.93
C LEU A 25 -8.92 -8.52 11.51
N LEU A 26 -10.12 -9.02 11.20
CA LEU A 26 -10.73 -8.79 9.90
C LEU A 26 -10.83 -7.29 9.59
N THR A 27 -11.13 -6.47 10.59
CA THR A 27 -11.24 -5.01 10.43
C THR A 27 -9.91 -4.36 10.07
N ASP A 28 -8.79 -5.03 10.33
CA ASP A 28 -7.45 -4.51 10.10
C ASP A 28 -6.74 -5.22 8.95
N TYR A 29 -7.41 -6.15 8.29
CA TYR A 29 -6.87 -6.85 7.12
C TYR A 29 -7.14 -6.04 5.86
N VAL A 30 -6.08 -5.80 5.06
CA VAL A 30 -6.17 -5.04 3.81
C VAL A 30 -5.77 -5.93 2.65
N THR A 31 -6.61 -5.99 1.65
CA THR A 31 -6.36 -6.70 0.40
C THR A 31 -6.70 -5.77 -0.76
N THR A 32 -6.26 -6.13 -1.97
CA THR A 32 -6.57 -5.34 -3.15
C THR A 32 -8.07 -5.08 -3.27
N ASP A 33 -8.89 -6.08 -2.95
CA ASP A 33 -10.35 -5.94 -3.07
C ASP A 33 -10.95 -5.00 -2.03
N SER A 34 -10.29 -4.77 -0.91
CA SER A 34 -10.78 -3.85 0.11
C SER A 34 -10.25 -2.43 -0.07
N LEU A 35 -9.30 -2.21 -0.98
CA LEU A 35 -8.87 -0.87 -1.35
C LEU A 35 -9.83 -0.34 -2.42
N LEU A 36 -10.27 0.91 -2.23
CA LEU A 36 -11.26 1.52 -3.11
C LEU A 36 -10.59 2.22 -4.29
N SER A 37 -11.24 2.18 -5.44
CA SER A 37 -10.75 2.82 -6.65
C SER A 37 -10.75 4.34 -6.53
N ASN A 38 -10.01 5.01 -7.39
CA ASN A 38 -10.01 6.46 -7.51
C ASN A 38 -9.59 7.17 -6.22
N LYS A 39 -8.64 6.57 -5.47
CA LYS A 39 -8.05 7.18 -4.28
C LYS A 39 -9.05 7.37 -3.14
N GLU A 40 -10.09 6.56 -3.08
CA GLU A 40 -11.14 6.71 -2.08
C GLU A 40 -10.84 5.99 -0.76
N GLY A 41 -9.64 5.40 -0.62
CA GLY A 41 -9.24 4.75 0.62
C GLY A 41 -9.58 3.27 0.63
N ARG A 42 -10.14 2.80 1.74
CA ARG A 42 -10.47 1.38 1.87
C ARG A 42 -11.82 1.15 2.53
N CYS A 43 -12.33 -0.05 2.36
CA CYS A 43 -13.43 -0.58 3.16
C CYS A 43 -12.93 -1.80 3.95
N VAL A 44 -13.76 -2.31 4.84
CA VAL A 44 -13.42 -3.52 5.60
C VAL A 44 -13.48 -4.72 4.66
N ALA A 45 -12.46 -5.58 4.71
CA ALA A 45 -12.43 -6.79 3.91
C ALA A 45 -13.56 -7.73 4.32
N GLN A 46 -14.05 -8.52 3.37
CA GLN A 46 -15.16 -9.43 3.63
C GLN A 46 -14.72 -10.68 4.39
N ASN A 47 -13.53 -11.16 4.11
CA ASN A 47 -13.02 -12.40 4.69
C ASN A 47 -11.51 -12.31 4.90
N LEU A 48 -11.03 -13.02 5.92
CA LEU A 48 -9.59 -13.28 6.06
C LEU A 48 -9.19 -14.39 5.08
N PRO A 49 -7.87 -14.48 4.73
CA PRO A 49 -7.42 -15.58 3.89
C PRO A 49 -7.79 -16.93 4.51
N PRO A 50 -8.17 -17.92 3.68
CA PRO A 50 -8.63 -19.21 4.20
C PRO A 50 -7.53 -20.09 4.78
N GLN A 51 -6.26 -19.79 4.50
CA GLN A 51 -5.14 -20.60 4.95
C GLN A 51 -4.22 -19.75 5.80
N LYS A 52 -3.55 -20.39 6.76
CA LYS A 52 -2.53 -19.71 7.56
C LYS A 52 -1.45 -19.14 6.65
N CYS A 53 -1.10 -17.89 6.87
CA CYS A 53 -0.06 -17.22 6.09
C CYS A 53 0.50 -16.07 6.91
N ALA A 54 1.64 -15.55 6.46
CA ALA A 54 2.18 -14.31 7.00
C ALA A 54 1.75 -13.17 6.10
N LEU A 55 1.27 -12.10 6.73
CA LEU A 55 0.85 -10.89 6.03
C LEU A 55 1.91 -9.81 6.22
N THR A 56 1.90 -8.80 5.36
CA THR A 56 2.78 -7.65 5.54
C THR A 56 2.25 -6.81 6.70
N HIS A 57 3.12 -6.57 7.70
CA HIS A 57 2.73 -5.83 8.90
C HIS A 57 2.81 -4.33 8.63
N TYR A 58 1.67 -3.69 8.38
CA TYR A 58 1.64 -2.24 8.22
C TYR A 58 1.32 -1.56 9.55
N LYS A 59 1.73 -0.31 9.68
CA LYS A 59 1.53 0.50 10.87
C LYS A 59 0.84 1.81 10.51
N CYS A 60 0.31 2.47 11.53
CA CYS A 60 -0.31 3.78 11.35
C CYS A 60 0.66 4.73 10.65
N GLY A 61 0.17 5.40 9.61
CA GLY A 61 0.99 6.31 8.81
C GLY A 61 1.64 5.67 7.60
N ASP A 62 1.59 4.35 7.46
CA ASP A 62 2.08 3.70 6.24
C ASP A 62 1.11 3.97 5.09
N VAL A 63 1.61 3.90 3.86
CA VAL A 63 0.80 4.10 2.66
C VAL A 63 0.70 2.76 1.94
N LEU A 64 -0.54 2.31 1.73
CA LEU A 64 -0.82 1.03 1.09
C LEU A 64 -1.35 1.26 -0.31
N VAL A 65 -0.75 0.57 -1.29
CA VAL A 65 -1.10 0.75 -2.71
C VAL A 65 -1.32 -0.63 -3.32
N ALA A 66 -2.42 -0.79 -4.04
CA ALA A 66 -2.67 -2.04 -4.76
C ALA A 66 -1.67 -2.20 -5.90
N ASN A 67 -1.00 -3.34 -5.95
CA ASN A 67 -0.02 -3.65 -6.98
C ASN A 67 -0.68 -4.27 -8.22
N ILE A 68 -1.95 -4.64 -8.12
CA ILE A 68 -2.71 -5.21 -9.22
C ILE A 68 -3.61 -4.12 -9.78
N ARG A 69 -3.61 -3.97 -11.10
CA ARG A 69 -4.42 -2.98 -11.82
C ARG A 69 -4.20 -1.56 -11.27
N PRO A 70 -2.96 -1.04 -11.38
CA PRO A 70 -2.64 0.28 -10.81
C PRO A 70 -3.49 1.41 -11.40
N TYR A 71 -4.07 1.22 -12.59
CA TYR A 71 -4.96 2.22 -13.19
C TYR A 71 -6.22 2.47 -12.37
N LEU A 72 -6.56 1.60 -11.43
CA LEU A 72 -7.70 1.81 -10.52
C LEU A 72 -7.36 2.78 -9.39
N LYS A 73 -6.10 3.12 -9.21
CA LYS A 73 -5.63 4.12 -8.24
C LYS A 73 -6.12 3.81 -6.82
N LYS A 74 -5.89 2.59 -6.39
CA LYS A 74 -6.27 2.11 -5.06
C LYS A 74 -5.14 2.40 -4.08
N ILE A 75 -5.34 3.38 -3.21
CA ILE A 75 -4.34 3.83 -2.24
C ILE A 75 -5.03 4.18 -0.92
N TRP A 76 -4.35 3.92 0.20
CA TRP A 76 -4.87 4.21 1.52
C TRP A 76 -3.76 4.65 2.46
N PHE A 77 -3.99 5.73 3.21
CA PHE A 77 -3.09 6.21 4.26
C PHE A 77 -3.55 5.57 5.57
N ALA A 78 -2.75 4.67 6.14
CA ALA A 78 -3.18 3.83 7.24
C ALA A 78 -3.40 4.65 8.51
N ASP A 79 -4.57 4.45 9.13
CA ASP A 79 -4.92 5.07 10.41
C ASP A 79 -4.85 4.07 11.57
N ARG A 80 -4.29 2.88 11.31
CA ARG A 80 -4.18 1.79 12.28
C ARG A 80 -3.06 0.85 11.90
N GLU A 81 -2.90 -0.19 12.68
CA GLU A 81 -1.91 -1.24 12.45
C GLU A 81 -2.64 -2.55 12.10
N GLY A 82 -2.07 -3.33 11.20
CA GLY A 82 -2.68 -4.61 10.83
C GLY A 82 -1.85 -5.35 9.80
N GLY A 83 -2.50 -6.18 8.99
CA GLY A 83 -1.86 -7.01 7.99
C GLY A 83 -2.40 -6.78 6.59
N ALA A 84 -1.51 -6.73 5.62
CA ALA A 84 -1.85 -6.55 4.20
C ALA A 84 -1.47 -7.80 3.40
N SER A 85 -2.28 -8.12 2.38
CA SER A 85 -2.00 -9.25 1.51
C SER A 85 -0.77 -8.97 0.64
N ALA A 86 -0.21 -10.03 0.03
CA ALA A 86 1.03 -9.93 -0.73
C ALA A 86 0.90 -9.03 -1.97
N ASP A 87 -0.31 -8.84 -2.48
CA ASP A 87 -0.56 -8.00 -3.65
C ASP A 87 -0.83 -6.54 -3.29
N VAL A 88 -0.62 -6.17 -2.03
CA VAL A 88 -0.68 -4.78 -1.57
C VAL A 88 0.74 -4.34 -1.21
N LEU A 89 1.19 -3.25 -1.80
CA LEU A 89 2.48 -2.66 -1.49
C LEU A 89 2.33 -1.74 -0.30
N VAL A 90 3.23 -1.86 0.67
CA VAL A 90 3.23 -1.01 1.86
C VAL A 90 4.49 -0.16 1.85
N PHE A 91 4.32 1.15 1.83
CA PHE A 91 5.42 2.12 1.82
C PHE A 91 5.51 2.82 3.16
N ARG A 92 6.74 3.02 3.64
CA ARG A 92 7.00 3.78 4.86
C ARG A 92 8.06 4.82 4.58
N ALA A 93 7.86 6.04 5.07
CA ALA A 93 8.83 7.12 4.89
C ALA A 93 10.11 6.82 5.65
N LYS A 94 11.24 7.13 5.03
CA LYS A 94 12.54 7.02 5.69
C LYS A 94 12.69 8.11 6.74
N SER A 95 13.62 7.91 7.69
CA SER A 95 13.90 8.89 8.72
C SER A 95 14.17 10.25 8.10
N GLY A 96 13.57 11.29 8.68
CA GLY A 96 13.72 12.64 8.17
C GLY A 96 12.73 13.04 7.10
N HIS A 97 11.86 12.12 6.67
CA HIS A 97 10.84 12.40 5.67
C HIS A 97 9.44 12.24 6.27
N SER A 98 8.51 13.06 5.80
CA SER A 98 7.14 13.07 6.29
C SER A 98 6.33 11.98 5.60
N GLN A 99 5.54 11.22 6.38
CA GLN A 99 4.63 10.24 5.84
C GLN A 99 3.48 10.90 5.07
N GLU A 100 3.04 12.08 5.51
CA GLU A 100 2.02 12.84 4.82
C GLU A 100 2.53 13.29 3.44
N PHE A 101 3.78 13.71 3.35
CA PHE A 101 4.40 14.07 2.07
C PHE A 101 4.48 12.85 1.16
N LEU A 102 4.86 11.70 1.69
CA LEU A 102 4.91 10.46 0.93
C LEU A 102 3.54 10.11 0.37
N TYR A 103 2.51 10.17 1.21
CA TYR A 103 1.15 9.88 0.77
C TYR A 103 0.71 10.85 -0.33
N ALA A 104 0.95 12.14 -0.14
CA ALA A 104 0.60 13.15 -1.15
C ALA A 104 1.33 12.90 -2.47
N SER A 105 2.59 12.50 -2.41
CA SER A 105 3.37 12.19 -3.60
C SER A 105 2.80 10.98 -4.36
N LEU A 106 2.39 9.94 -3.62
CA LEU A 106 1.85 8.74 -4.22
C LEU A 106 0.43 8.93 -4.75
N LEU A 107 -0.26 9.99 -4.30
CA LEU A 107 -1.59 10.32 -4.84
C LEU A 107 -1.53 10.90 -6.25
N GLN A 108 -0.37 11.36 -6.70
CA GLN A 108 -0.26 12.02 -8.00
C GLN A 108 -0.41 11.02 -9.15
N ASP A 109 -1.10 11.45 -10.20
CA ASP A 109 -1.32 10.59 -11.36
C ASP A 109 -0.02 10.18 -12.04
N SER A 110 1.01 11.01 -11.99
CA SER A 110 2.29 10.68 -12.58
C SER A 110 2.94 9.44 -11.96
N PHE A 111 2.71 9.18 -10.68
CA PHE A 111 3.18 7.96 -10.06
C PHE A 111 2.52 6.74 -10.70
N TYR A 112 1.20 6.79 -10.89
CA TYR A 112 0.46 5.67 -11.48
C TYR A 112 0.84 5.45 -12.93
N ASP A 113 1.06 6.54 -13.68
CA ASP A 113 1.53 6.43 -15.05
C ASP A 113 2.88 5.72 -15.13
N TYR A 114 3.77 6.03 -14.19
CA TYR A 114 5.07 5.38 -14.12
C TYR A 114 4.94 3.90 -13.83
N VAL A 115 4.10 3.55 -12.85
CA VAL A 115 3.88 2.15 -12.47
C VAL A 115 3.29 1.37 -13.63
N MET A 116 2.33 1.95 -14.34
CA MET A 116 1.71 1.29 -15.49
C MET A 116 2.73 1.05 -16.62
N LYS A 117 3.62 1.99 -16.87
CA LYS A 117 4.67 1.82 -17.87
C LYS A 117 5.60 0.67 -17.48
N GLY A 118 5.98 0.60 -16.22
CA GLY A 118 6.84 -0.47 -15.75
C GLY A 118 6.19 -1.84 -15.88
N LYS A 119 4.89 -1.92 -15.62
CA LYS A 119 4.16 -3.18 -15.74
C LYS A 119 3.94 -3.58 -17.18
N LYS A 120 3.77 -2.60 -18.08
CA LYS A 120 3.49 -2.88 -19.48
C LYS A 120 4.62 -3.62 -20.17
N GLY A 121 5.84 -3.41 -19.72
CA GLY A 121 7.00 -4.07 -20.30
C GLY A 121 7.32 -5.44 -19.75
N SER A 122 6.56 -5.91 -18.79
CA SER A 122 6.86 -7.17 -18.10
C SER A 122 6.00 -8.34 -18.54
#